data_fa67aa51316369935fa39e0bc48d0b6d
#
_entry.id   fa67aa51316369935fa39e0bc48d0b6d
#
_cell.length_a   1.000
_cell.length_b   1.000
_cell.length_c   1.000
_cell.angle_alpha   90.00
_cell.angle_beta   90.00
_cell.angle_gamma   90.00
#
_symmetry.space_group_name_H-M   'P 1'
#
loop_
_entity.id
_entity.type
_entity.pdbx_description
1 polymer ?
#
loop_
_entity_poly.entity_id
_entity_poly.type
_entity_poly.pdbx_seq_one_letter_code
_entity_poly.pdbx_strand_id
1 'polypeptide(L)'
;MKTRITMAAGAVLLLAFAYVHGQQFGNQPAKLDLVKVKDDLFVIHNPFVPGNTTALVTNDGVVLVDDKFEIDAPNILAMLKTVTNQPVRYVVNTHHHGDHSGGNARMQATGAQVIASEAAFRHFVDAKQPGQPTVTFVDRAVIHLGGKEVRLYYFGRAHTSGDVFVYFPSHRVLAAGDAFTFGAMTPMLIDYPGGGSAKDWTTTLDRALELDFDTVVPGHGDVTTKAELRKFRDLTLAMRTRVHEMLVQKKTEAEIAAVLKSDFQGAQLVFPGLLTGLLNELQ
;
A
#
# COMPACT_ATOMS: atom_id res chain seq x y z
N MET A 1 -2.19 44.41 22.48
CA MET A 1 -2.46 43.07 23.08
C MET A 1 -3.66 42.43 22.39
N LYS A 2 -3.52 42.01 21.14
CA LYS A 2 -4.54 41.26 20.36
C LYS A 2 -3.86 40.66 19.14
N THR A 3 -3.20 39.52 19.26
CA THR A 3 -2.84 38.65 18.09
C THR A 3 -2.24 37.35 18.61
N ARG A 4 -3.07 36.43 19.12
CA ARG A 4 -2.64 35.07 19.46
C ARG A 4 -3.78 34.03 19.48
N ILE A 5 -4.81 34.15 18.64
CA ILE A 5 -5.93 33.17 18.68
C ILE A 5 -6.20 32.51 17.30
N THR A 6 -5.51 32.86 16.22
CA THR A 6 -5.86 32.35 14.87
C THR A 6 -5.11 31.12 14.41
N MET A 7 -4.06 30.65 15.10
CA MET A 7 -3.32 29.44 14.69
C MET A 7 -3.82 28.13 15.28
N ALA A 8 -4.57 28.17 16.40
CA ALA A 8 -5.07 26.93 17.02
C ALA A 8 -6.31 26.34 16.33
N ALA A 9 -7.10 27.17 15.66
CA ALA A 9 -8.35 26.70 15.04
C ALA A 9 -8.13 25.88 13.74
N GLY A 10 -7.08 26.21 12.96
CA GLY A 10 -6.77 25.49 11.72
C GLY A 10 -6.22 24.08 11.95
N ALA A 11 -5.36 23.92 12.95
CA ALA A 11 -4.79 22.61 13.29
C ALA A 11 -5.83 21.66 13.91
N VAL A 12 -6.76 22.18 14.70
CA VAL A 12 -7.86 21.40 15.29
C VAL A 12 -8.86 20.95 14.22
N LEU A 13 -9.12 21.78 13.19
CA LEU A 13 -10.02 21.41 12.08
C LEU A 13 -9.40 20.34 11.18
N LEU A 14 -8.08 20.36 10.92
CA LEU A 14 -7.39 19.33 10.13
C LEU A 14 -7.26 18.01 10.89
N LEU A 15 -7.00 18.06 12.19
CA LEU A 15 -7.01 16.85 13.04
C LEU A 15 -8.42 16.27 13.21
N ALA A 16 -9.45 17.13 13.31
CA ALA A 16 -10.83 16.69 13.33
C ALA A 16 -11.27 16.10 11.98
N PHE A 17 -10.80 16.64 10.85
CA PHE A 17 -11.09 16.11 9.52
C PHE A 17 -10.44 14.75 9.30
N ALA A 18 -9.16 14.59 9.64
CA ALA A 18 -8.45 13.31 9.58
C ALA A 18 -9.05 12.28 10.59
N TYR A 19 -9.41 12.72 11.80
CA TYR A 19 -10.04 11.87 12.80
C TYR A 19 -11.46 11.46 12.42
N VAL A 20 -12.28 12.38 11.91
CA VAL A 20 -13.66 12.11 11.46
C VAL A 20 -13.67 11.24 10.21
N HIS A 21 -12.77 11.46 9.25
CA HIS A 21 -12.65 10.62 8.05
C HIS A 21 -11.98 9.27 8.36
N GLY A 22 -10.98 9.22 9.22
CA GLY A 22 -10.40 7.97 9.69
C GLY A 22 -11.37 7.11 10.50
N GLN A 23 -12.31 7.74 11.26
CA GLN A 23 -13.42 7.02 11.90
C GLN A 23 -14.53 6.63 10.91
N GLN A 24 -14.66 7.32 9.79
CA GLN A 24 -15.67 7.01 8.78
C GLN A 24 -15.21 5.83 7.90
N PHE A 25 -13.91 5.70 7.63
CA PHE A 25 -13.29 4.53 7.02
C PHE A 25 -13.13 3.44 8.09
N GLY A 26 -13.70 2.26 7.85
CA GLY A 26 -13.63 1.11 8.75
C GLY A 26 -14.79 0.96 9.76
N ASN A 27 -15.72 1.91 9.83
CA ASN A 27 -16.95 1.78 10.65
C ASN A 27 -18.13 1.14 9.91
N GLN A 28 -18.03 1.04 8.57
CA GLN A 28 -19.00 0.35 7.72
C GLN A 28 -18.21 -0.43 6.66
N PRO A 29 -18.66 -1.62 6.26
CA PRO A 29 -18.04 -2.37 5.20
C PRO A 29 -17.98 -1.54 3.91
N ALA A 30 -16.86 -1.58 3.22
CA ALA A 30 -16.71 -0.92 1.93
C ALA A 30 -17.63 -1.54 0.88
N LYS A 31 -18.07 -0.72 -0.09
CA LYS A 31 -18.66 -1.26 -1.31
C LYS A 31 -17.54 -1.84 -2.17
N LEU A 32 -17.57 -3.15 -2.35
CA LEU A 32 -16.54 -3.91 -3.04
C LEU A 32 -17.07 -4.45 -4.37
N ASP A 33 -16.19 -4.50 -5.37
CA ASP A 33 -16.43 -5.11 -6.66
C ASP A 33 -15.40 -6.22 -6.92
N LEU A 34 -15.84 -7.36 -7.50
CA LEU A 34 -14.94 -8.44 -7.89
C LEU A 34 -14.57 -8.27 -9.37
N VAL A 35 -13.32 -7.88 -9.62
CA VAL A 35 -12.78 -7.64 -10.96
C VAL A 35 -11.95 -8.83 -11.40
N LYS A 36 -12.30 -9.45 -12.54
CA LYS A 36 -11.49 -10.52 -13.13
C LYS A 36 -10.31 -9.92 -13.89
N VAL A 37 -9.09 -10.21 -13.45
CA VAL A 37 -7.84 -9.75 -14.10
C VAL A 37 -7.30 -10.77 -15.11
N LYS A 38 -7.30 -12.04 -14.73
CA LYS A 38 -6.96 -13.22 -15.57
C LYS A 38 -7.93 -14.36 -15.22
N ASP A 39 -7.80 -15.53 -15.83
CA ASP A 39 -8.79 -16.60 -15.68
C ASP A 39 -9.07 -17.03 -14.23
N ASP A 40 -8.05 -17.12 -13.41
CA ASP A 40 -8.09 -17.53 -12.00
C ASP A 40 -7.51 -16.48 -11.05
N LEU A 41 -7.28 -15.24 -11.54
CA LEU A 41 -6.77 -14.12 -10.77
C LEU A 41 -7.78 -12.97 -10.78
N PHE A 42 -8.19 -12.56 -9.59
CA PHE A 42 -9.20 -11.54 -9.35
C PHE A 42 -8.65 -10.43 -8.45
N VAL A 43 -9.28 -9.26 -8.51
CA VAL A 43 -9.08 -8.16 -7.56
C VAL A 43 -10.41 -7.81 -6.94
N ILE A 44 -10.46 -7.81 -5.61
CA ILE A 44 -11.57 -7.27 -4.85
C ILE A 44 -11.25 -5.79 -4.65
N HIS A 45 -11.94 -4.98 -5.40
CA HIS A 45 -11.66 -3.57 -5.62
C HIS A 45 -12.71 -2.67 -4.97
N ASN A 46 -12.30 -1.48 -4.63
CA ASN A 46 -13.14 -0.32 -4.37
C ASN A 46 -12.39 0.96 -4.81
N PRO A 47 -13.10 2.07 -5.09
CA PRO A 47 -12.49 3.22 -5.76
C PRO A 47 -11.40 3.94 -4.97
N PHE A 48 -11.37 3.80 -3.64
CA PHE A 48 -10.48 4.61 -2.81
C PHE A 48 -9.86 3.83 -1.64
N VAL A 49 -10.57 3.67 -0.53
CA VAL A 49 -10.13 2.96 0.69
C VAL A 49 -11.23 1.99 1.09
N PRO A 50 -10.90 0.78 1.52
CA PRO A 50 -9.56 0.20 1.79
C PRO A 50 -8.79 -0.17 0.52
N GLY A 51 -7.52 -0.56 0.70
CA GLY A 51 -6.64 -1.00 -0.38
C GLY A 51 -7.17 -2.20 -1.17
N ASN A 52 -6.60 -2.49 -2.32
CA ASN A 52 -6.97 -3.63 -3.15
C ASN A 52 -6.62 -4.97 -2.48
N THR A 53 -7.46 -5.98 -2.68
CA THR A 53 -7.14 -7.37 -2.35
C THR A 53 -7.02 -8.17 -3.64
N THR A 54 -5.86 -8.77 -3.90
CA THR A 54 -5.69 -9.68 -5.04
C THR A 54 -5.93 -11.13 -4.61
N ALA A 55 -6.69 -11.90 -5.40
CA ALA A 55 -7.05 -13.28 -5.10
C ALA A 55 -6.64 -14.19 -6.25
N LEU A 56 -5.69 -15.11 -6.00
CA LEU A 56 -5.38 -16.23 -6.89
C LEU A 56 -6.18 -17.45 -6.43
N VAL A 57 -7.06 -17.94 -7.29
CA VAL A 57 -7.88 -19.13 -7.07
C VAL A 57 -7.18 -20.34 -7.65
N THR A 58 -7.01 -21.40 -6.86
CA THR A 58 -6.43 -22.66 -7.30
C THR A 58 -7.33 -23.85 -6.89
N ASN A 59 -7.01 -25.06 -7.35
CA ASN A 59 -7.75 -26.27 -6.96
C ASN A 59 -7.51 -26.69 -5.50
N ASP A 60 -6.45 -26.17 -4.85
CA ASP A 60 -6.05 -26.56 -3.49
C ASP A 60 -6.27 -25.44 -2.46
N GLY A 61 -6.78 -24.29 -2.90
CA GLY A 61 -7.03 -23.13 -2.05
C GLY A 61 -6.85 -21.80 -2.75
N VAL A 62 -7.00 -20.72 -1.98
CA VAL A 62 -6.85 -19.33 -2.44
C VAL A 62 -5.63 -18.71 -1.78
N VAL A 63 -4.85 -17.94 -2.54
CA VAL A 63 -3.85 -17.02 -2.04
C VAL A 63 -4.43 -15.62 -2.16
N LEU A 64 -4.53 -14.90 -1.04
CA LEU A 64 -4.86 -13.46 -1.01
C LEU A 64 -3.58 -12.63 -0.90
N VAL A 65 -3.58 -11.47 -1.52
CA VAL A 65 -2.65 -10.37 -1.24
C VAL A 65 -3.48 -9.25 -0.64
N ASP A 66 -3.22 -8.95 0.62
CA ASP A 66 -3.98 -8.06 1.49
C ASP A 66 -5.43 -8.49 1.75
N ASP A 67 -6.03 -7.98 2.81
CA ASP A 67 -7.36 -8.39 3.26
C ASP A 67 -8.22 -7.25 3.84
N LYS A 68 -7.83 -6.01 3.52
CA LYS A 68 -8.57 -4.78 3.87
C LYS A 68 -8.71 -4.56 5.39
N PHE A 69 -9.74 -3.81 5.80
CA PHE A 69 -10.10 -3.69 7.21
C PHE A 69 -10.78 -4.96 7.75
N GLU A 70 -10.76 -5.15 9.07
CA GLU A 70 -11.44 -6.28 9.71
C GLU A 70 -12.91 -6.39 9.32
N ILE A 71 -13.60 -5.25 9.22
CA ILE A 71 -15.03 -5.19 8.90
C ILE A 71 -15.36 -5.66 7.48
N ASP A 72 -14.38 -5.63 6.56
CA ASP A 72 -14.54 -6.03 5.16
C ASP A 72 -14.32 -7.56 4.95
N ALA A 73 -13.66 -8.22 5.88
CA ALA A 73 -13.30 -9.64 5.74
C ALA A 73 -14.50 -10.56 5.44
N PRO A 74 -15.70 -10.40 6.05
CA PRO A 74 -16.87 -11.19 5.67
C PRO A 74 -17.28 -11.00 4.21
N ASN A 75 -17.20 -9.78 3.68
CA ASN A 75 -17.55 -9.48 2.29
C ASN A 75 -16.52 -10.06 1.32
N ILE A 76 -15.21 -10.01 1.66
CA ILE A 76 -14.14 -10.67 0.90
C ILE A 76 -14.45 -12.17 0.77
N LEU A 77 -14.72 -12.84 1.89
CA LEU A 77 -15.04 -14.27 1.90
C LEU A 77 -16.32 -14.60 1.13
N ALA A 78 -17.34 -13.75 1.20
CA ALA A 78 -18.58 -13.91 0.44
C ALA A 78 -18.34 -13.77 -1.07
N MET A 79 -17.54 -12.79 -1.49
CA MET A 79 -17.16 -12.59 -2.90
C MET A 79 -16.35 -13.79 -3.44
N LEU A 80 -15.38 -14.29 -2.68
CA LEU A 80 -14.61 -15.47 -3.08
C LEU A 80 -15.52 -16.69 -3.32
N LYS A 81 -16.56 -16.89 -2.51
CA LYS A 81 -17.52 -17.97 -2.68
C LYS A 81 -18.30 -17.90 -4.00
N THR A 82 -18.36 -16.75 -4.68
CA THR A 82 -19.01 -16.64 -5.99
C THR A 82 -18.15 -17.23 -7.12
N VAL A 83 -16.84 -17.41 -6.90
CA VAL A 83 -15.89 -17.92 -7.90
C VAL A 83 -15.22 -19.22 -7.51
N THR A 84 -15.24 -19.61 -6.21
CA THR A 84 -14.64 -20.84 -5.73
C THR A 84 -15.25 -21.30 -4.40
N ASN A 85 -15.21 -22.61 -4.15
CA ASN A 85 -15.48 -23.19 -2.82
C ASN A 85 -14.20 -23.50 -2.04
N GLN A 86 -13.05 -23.20 -2.59
CA GLN A 86 -11.77 -23.45 -1.94
C GLN A 86 -11.53 -22.48 -0.78
N PRO A 87 -10.92 -22.94 0.33
CA PRO A 87 -10.61 -22.06 1.45
C PRO A 87 -9.43 -21.13 1.14
N VAL A 88 -9.37 -19.99 1.82
CA VAL A 88 -8.16 -19.16 1.85
C VAL A 88 -7.08 -19.93 2.62
N ARG A 89 -5.94 -20.18 1.97
CA ARG A 89 -4.78 -20.86 2.56
C ARG A 89 -3.72 -19.89 3.03
N TYR A 90 -3.50 -18.84 2.26
CA TYR A 90 -2.49 -17.84 2.53
C TYR A 90 -3.05 -16.44 2.34
N VAL A 91 -2.66 -15.54 3.24
CA VAL A 91 -2.77 -14.10 3.09
C VAL A 91 -1.35 -13.55 3.09
N VAL A 92 -0.96 -12.83 2.07
CA VAL A 92 0.32 -12.11 1.99
C VAL A 92 0.03 -10.65 2.22
N ASN A 93 0.50 -10.07 3.31
CA ASN A 93 0.39 -8.63 3.50
C ASN A 93 1.51 -7.91 2.76
N THR A 94 1.13 -6.93 1.95
CA THR A 94 2.10 -6.04 1.30
C THR A 94 2.80 -5.17 2.31
N HIS A 95 2.09 -4.66 3.31
CA HIS A 95 2.61 -3.89 4.43
C HIS A 95 1.65 -3.93 5.63
N HIS A 96 1.93 -3.17 6.68
CA HIS A 96 1.25 -3.30 7.97
C HIS A 96 0.01 -2.41 8.17
N HIS A 97 -0.33 -1.53 7.23
CA HIS A 97 -1.47 -0.62 7.41
C HIS A 97 -2.80 -1.37 7.50
N GLY A 98 -3.71 -0.84 8.32
CA GLY A 98 -4.95 -1.53 8.68
C GLY A 98 -5.93 -1.73 7.53
N ASP A 99 -5.88 -0.91 6.50
CA ASP A 99 -6.68 -1.05 5.29
C ASP A 99 -6.11 -2.05 4.27
N HIS A 100 -5.00 -2.72 4.63
CA HIS A 100 -4.36 -3.81 3.89
C HIS A 100 -4.31 -5.10 4.70
N SER A 101 -4.20 -5.01 6.02
CA SER A 101 -3.93 -6.13 6.91
C SER A 101 -4.91 -6.28 8.09
N GLY A 102 -5.93 -5.42 8.14
CA GLY A 102 -6.90 -5.42 9.24
C GLY A 102 -7.76 -6.69 9.31
N GLY A 103 -7.94 -7.37 8.18
CA GLY A 103 -8.68 -8.62 8.09
C GLY A 103 -7.94 -9.86 8.61
N ASN A 104 -6.63 -9.77 8.86
CA ASN A 104 -5.76 -10.90 9.21
C ASN A 104 -6.34 -11.83 10.27
N ALA A 105 -6.80 -11.29 11.40
CA ALA A 105 -7.35 -12.10 12.49
C ALA A 105 -8.59 -12.90 12.05
N ARG A 106 -9.43 -12.34 11.18
CA ARG A 106 -10.58 -13.02 10.60
C ARG A 106 -10.16 -14.11 9.63
N MET A 107 -9.15 -13.87 8.80
CA MET A 107 -8.62 -14.87 7.87
C MET A 107 -7.94 -16.02 8.62
N GLN A 108 -7.15 -15.73 9.65
CA GLN A 108 -6.55 -16.75 10.52
C GLN A 108 -7.60 -17.63 11.20
N ALA A 109 -8.73 -17.05 11.62
CA ALA A 109 -9.85 -17.82 12.20
C ALA A 109 -10.48 -18.80 11.21
N THR A 110 -10.29 -18.65 9.90
CA THR A 110 -10.69 -19.62 8.86
C THR A 110 -9.61 -20.66 8.57
N GLY A 111 -8.45 -20.58 9.20
CA GLY A 111 -7.32 -21.49 8.99
C GLY A 111 -6.26 -20.97 8.01
N ALA A 112 -6.36 -19.73 7.54
CA ALA A 112 -5.36 -19.12 6.67
C ALA A 112 -4.06 -18.82 7.43
N GLN A 113 -2.90 -18.97 6.76
CA GLN A 113 -1.60 -18.50 7.23
C GLN A 113 -1.34 -17.08 6.71
N VAL A 114 -0.95 -16.20 7.58
CA VAL A 114 -0.58 -14.81 7.24
C VAL A 114 0.94 -14.71 7.08
N ILE A 115 1.38 -14.14 5.96
CA ILE A 115 2.78 -14.00 5.56
C ILE A 115 3.10 -12.52 5.35
N ALA A 116 4.25 -12.05 5.85
CA ALA A 116 4.74 -10.70 5.60
C ALA A 116 6.27 -10.67 5.53
N SER A 117 6.85 -9.54 5.11
CA SER A 117 8.28 -9.32 5.31
C SER A 117 8.61 -9.21 6.81
N GLU A 118 9.83 -9.57 7.19
CA GLU A 118 10.30 -9.39 8.58
C GLU A 118 10.27 -7.90 8.98
N ALA A 119 10.51 -6.99 8.04
CA ALA A 119 10.44 -5.57 8.29
C ALA A 119 9.00 -5.10 8.60
N ALA A 120 7.99 -5.58 7.87
CA ALA A 120 6.58 -5.31 8.18
C ALA A 120 6.17 -5.94 9.51
N PHE A 121 6.63 -7.17 9.81
CA PHE A 121 6.28 -7.89 11.04
C PHE A 121 6.62 -7.08 12.30
N ARG A 122 7.72 -6.34 12.31
CA ARG A 122 8.10 -5.48 13.46
C ARG A 122 7.01 -4.45 13.74
N HIS A 123 6.43 -3.83 12.74
CA HIS A 123 5.33 -2.87 12.90
C HIS A 123 4.06 -3.53 13.44
N PHE A 124 3.73 -4.76 13.02
CA PHE A 124 2.61 -5.52 13.58
C PHE A 124 2.78 -5.77 15.08
N VAL A 125 4.00 -6.12 15.50
CA VAL A 125 4.33 -6.38 16.91
C VAL A 125 4.27 -5.10 17.73
N ASP A 126 4.91 -4.02 17.27
CA ASP A 126 4.99 -2.74 17.98
C ASP A 126 3.59 -2.11 18.16
N ALA A 127 2.76 -2.20 17.13
CA ALA A 127 1.36 -1.74 17.17
C ALA A 127 0.42 -2.70 17.90
N LYS A 128 0.89 -3.90 18.31
CA LYS A 128 0.05 -4.97 18.88
C LYS A 128 -1.16 -5.29 17.99
N GLN A 129 -0.97 -5.25 16.69
CA GLN A 129 -2.05 -5.42 15.72
C GLN A 129 -2.61 -6.85 15.80
N PRO A 130 -3.94 -7.04 15.81
CA PRO A 130 -4.54 -8.38 15.76
C PRO A 130 -4.19 -9.12 14.47
N GLY A 131 -4.04 -10.45 14.55
CA GLY A 131 -3.76 -11.26 13.37
C GLY A 131 -2.32 -11.10 12.85
N GLN A 132 -1.35 -11.00 13.75
CA GLN A 132 0.06 -10.89 13.36
C GLN A 132 0.45 -12.02 12.39
N PRO A 133 1.32 -11.73 11.40
CA PRO A 133 1.86 -12.73 10.49
C PRO A 133 2.48 -13.91 11.24
N THR A 134 2.17 -15.12 10.77
CA THR A 134 2.70 -16.38 11.34
C THR A 134 3.92 -16.90 10.58
N VAL A 135 4.16 -16.36 9.40
CA VAL A 135 5.32 -16.67 8.56
C VAL A 135 5.95 -15.35 8.12
N THR A 136 7.26 -15.23 8.26
CA THR A 136 8.01 -14.06 7.78
C THR A 136 9.13 -14.47 6.84
N PHE A 137 9.56 -13.55 5.98
CA PHE A 137 10.71 -13.71 5.11
C PHE A 137 11.53 -12.42 5.03
N VAL A 138 12.82 -12.54 4.68
CA VAL A 138 13.74 -11.39 4.61
C VAL A 138 13.73 -10.78 3.21
N ASP A 139 14.17 -11.52 2.20
CA ASP A 139 14.36 -10.99 0.84
C ASP A 139 13.30 -11.49 -0.14
N ARG A 140 13.02 -12.79 -0.10
CA ARG A 140 12.07 -13.45 -1.00
C ARG A 140 11.50 -14.72 -0.38
N ALA A 141 10.29 -15.06 -0.81
CA ALA A 141 9.68 -16.36 -0.57
C ALA A 141 8.89 -16.80 -1.80
N VAL A 142 8.54 -18.06 -1.86
CA VAL A 142 7.71 -18.63 -2.93
C VAL A 142 6.63 -19.48 -2.31
N ILE A 143 5.39 -19.27 -2.75
CA ILE A 143 4.25 -20.13 -2.41
C ILE A 143 3.94 -21.01 -3.62
N HIS A 144 3.88 -22.32 -3.41
CA HIS A 144 3.38 -23.28 -4.38
C HIS A 144 2.02 -23.81 -3.89
N LEU A 145 0.96 -23.56 -4.66
CA LEU A 145 -0.40 -23.99 -4.32
C LEU A 145 -1.17 -24.35 -5.60
N GLY A 146 -1.76 -25.55 -5.64
CA GLY A 146 -2.58 -26.02 -6.76
C GLY A 146 -1.88 -25.96 -8.11
N GLY A 147 -0.58 -26.27 -8.15
CA GLY A 147 0.24 -26.21 -9.37
C GLY A 147 0.61 -24.80 -9.83
N LYS A 148 0.26 -23.79 -9.06
CA LYS A 148 0.63 -22.37 -9.31
C LYS A 148 1.78 -21.93 -8.41
N GLU A 149 2.52 -20.95 -8.88
CA GLU A 149 3.63 -20.32 -8.18
C GLU A 149 3.31 -18.84 -7.94
N VAL A 150 3.50 -18.38 -6.70
CA VAL A 150 3.41 -16.97 -6.29
C VAL A 150 4.72 -16.58 -5.65
N ARG A 151 5.38 -15.56 -6.21
CA ARG A 151 6.68 -15.08 -5.73
C ARG A 151 6.53 -13.81 -4.93
N LEU A 152 7.08 -13.80 -3.73
CA LEU A 152 7.09 -12.68 -2.82
C LEU A 152 8.47 -12.06 -2.81
N TYR A 153 8.54 -10.73 -2.95
CA TYR A 153 9.80 -10.00 -2.95
C TYR A 153 9.75 -8.81 -1.99
N TYR A 154 10.78 -8.69 -1.18
CA TYR A 154 11.10 -7.47 -0.48
C TYR A 154 12.31 -6.83 -1.16
N PHE A 155 12.10 -5.70 -1.83
CA PHE A 155 13.16 -5.02 -2.58
C PHE A 155 13.80 -3.87 -1.83
N GLY A 156 13.24 -3.48 -0.69
CA GLY A 156 13.68 -2.36 0.12
C GLY A 156 12.52 -1.48 0.54
N ARG A 157 12.85 -0.36 1.16
CA ARG A 157 11.85 0.61 1.64
C ARG A 157 11.23 1.38 0.47
N ALA A 158 9.94 1.71 0.62
CA ALA A 158 9.22 2.58 -0.29
C ALA A 158 8.18 3.42 0.48
N HIS A 159 6.89 3.03 0.45
CA HIS A 159 5.82 3.61 1.24
C HIS A 159 6.05 3.42 2.75
N THR A 160 6.45 2.20 3.13
CA THR A 160 6.87 1.82 4.48
C THR A 160 8.27 1.20 4.45
N SER A 161 8.75 0.70 5.58
CA SER A 161 9.96 -0.13 5.63
C SER A 161 9.73 -1.59 5.26
N GLY A 162 8.48 -2.03 5.08
CA GLY A 162 8.13 -3.44 4.96
C GLY A 162 7.45 -3.85 3.65
N ASP A 163 7.44 -3.00 2.61
CA ASP A 163 6.66 -3.20 1.41
C ASP A 163 7.05 -4.45 0.62
N VAL A 164 6.08 -5.34 0.42
CA VAL A 164 6.20 -6.60 -0.33
C VAL A 164 5.54 -6.46 -1.69
N PHE A 165 6.25 -6.91 -2.72
CA PHE A 165 5.73 -7.09 -4.07
C PHE A 165 5.37 -8.57 -4.27
N VAL A 166 4.16 -8.83 -4.72
CA VAL A 166 3.68 -10.20 -4.99
C VAL A 166 3.53 -10.40 -6.48
N TYR A 167 4.33 -11.28 -7.03
CA TYR A 167 4.38 -11.56 -8.46
C TYR A 167 3.75 -12.91 -8.79
N PHE A 168 2.88 -12.90 -9.79
CA PHE A 168 2.18 -14.07 -10.35
C PHE A 168 2.76 -14.39 -11.73
N PRO A 169 3.80 -15.24 -11.84
CA PRO A 169 4.55 -15.44 -13.09
C PRO A 169 3.66 -15.92 -14.24
N SER A 170 2.81 -16.92 -14.00
CA SER A 170 1.90 -17.50 -15.01
C SER A 170 0.92 -16.48 -15.59
N HIS A 171 0.63 -15.42 -14.87
CA HIS A 171 -0.32 -14.37 -15.24
C HIS A 171 0.36 -13.10 -15.72
N ARG A 172 1.66 -12.95 -15.51
CA ARG A 172 2.43 -11.73 -15.74
C ARG A 172 1.82 -10.52 -15.01
N VAL A 173 1.39 -10.74 -13.75
CA VAL A 173 0.75 -9.74 -12.88
C VAL A 173 1.62 -9.49 -11.66
N LEU A 174 1.77 -8.22 -11.28
CA LEU A 174 2.43 -7.76 -10.07
C LEU A 174 1.41 -7.05 -9.16
N ALA A 175 1.23 -7.50 -7.92
CA ALA A 175 0.56 -6.72 -6.88
C ALA A 175 1.64 -5.97 -6.08
N ALA A 176 1.50 -4.64 -6.01
CA ALA A 176 2.55 -3.75 -5.53
C ALA A 176 2.28 -3.12 -4.17
N GLY A 177 1.08 -3.35 -3.58
CA GLY A 177 0.67 -2.60 -2.39
C GLY A 177 0.83 -1.10 -2.58
N ASP A 178 1.02 -0.36 -1.50
CA ASP A 178 1.16 1.10 -1.54
C ASP A 178 2.53 1.60 -1.98
N ALA A 179 3.47 0.68 -2.28
CA ALA A 179 4.65 1.05 -3.05
C ALA A 179 4.29 1.60 -4.44
N PHE A 180 3.06 1.34 -4.91
CA PHE A 180 2.46 1.96 -6.08
C PHE A 180 0.96 2.19 -5.86
N THR A 181 0.50 3.43 -5.99
CA THR A 181 -0.91 3.81 -6.04
C THR A 181 -1.24 4.43 -7.40
N PHE A 182 -2.47 4.25 -7.89
CA PHE A 182 -2.86 4.72 -9.21
C PHE A 182 -4.13 5.58 -9.16
N GLY A 183 -4.22 6.57 -10.04
CA GLY A 183 -5.35 7.50 -10.11
C GLY A 183 -5.18 8.74 -9.23
N ALA A 184 -6.14 8.99 -8.33
CA ALA A 184 -6.19 10.19 -7.50
C ALA A 184 -5.14 10.23 -6.37
N MET A 185 -4.51 9.09 -6.06
CA MET A 185 -3.46 8.99 -5.06
C MET A 185 -2.10 9.05 -5.75
N THR A 186 -1.43 10.16 -5.64
CA THR A 186 -0.12 10.40 -6.26
C THR A 186 1.04 10.15 -5.28
N PRO A 187 2.31 10.18 -5.73
CA PRO A 187 3.49 9.53 -5.12
C PRO A 187 3.88 9.97 -3.69
N MET A 188 3.08 10.73 -2.99
CA MET A 188 3.44 11.31 -1.70
C MET A 188 2.94 10.53 -0.48
N LEU A 189 2.60 9.25 -0.63
CA LEU A 189 2.19 8.39 0.49
C LEU A 189 3.40 7.80 1.23
N ILE A 190 4.39 8.63 1.61
CA ILE A 190 5.53 8.13 2.40
C ILE A 190 5.12 8.09 3.86
N ASP A 191 5.10 6.92 4.46
CA ASP A 191 4.90 6.75 5.90
C ASP A 191 6.26 6.76 6.62
N TYR A 192 6.76 7.93 6.97
CA TYR A 192 8.02 8.06 7.71
C TYR A 192 8.00 7.40 9.09
N PRO A 193 6.93 7.50 9.89
CA PRO A 193 6.80 6.71 11.12
C PRO A 193 6.88 5.20 10.89
N GLY A 194 6.29 4.69 9.81
CA GLY A 194 6.40 3.29 9.38
C GLY A 194 7.70 2.97 8.64
N GLY A 195 8.66 3.88 8.63
CA GLY A 195 10.01 3.67 8.07
C GLY A 195 10.09 3.79 6.55
N GLY A 196 9.11 4.43 5.90
CA GLY A 196 9.15 4.76 4.48
C GLY A 196 10.33 5.65 4.10
N SER A 197 10.70 5.69 2.81
CA SER A 197 11.86 6.42 2.34
C SER A 197 11.70 6.92 0.91
N ALA A 198 11.74 8.24 0.73
CA ALA A 198 11.79 8.84 -0.61
C ALA A 198 13.09 8.50 -1.36
N LYS A 199 14.21 8.35 -0.64
CA LYS A 199 15.51 8.01 -1.24
C LYS A 199 15.50 6.59 -1.81
N ASP A 200 15.00 5.63 -1.04
CA ASP A 200 15.05 4.21 -1.41
C ASP A 200 13.94 3.83 -2.39
N TRP A 201 12.81 4.53 -2.35
CA TRP A 201 11.60 4.16 -3.11
C TRP A 201 11.86 3.93 -4.59
N THR A 202 12.58 4.83 -5.25
CA THR A 202 12.88 4.68 -6.69
C THR A 202 13.73 3.46 -6.98
N THR A 203 14.72 3.14 -6.13
CA THR A 203 15.55 1.93 -6.26
C THR A 203 14.72 0.66 -6.04
N THR A 204 13.80 0.70 -5.09
CA THR A 204 12.86 -0.39 -4.81
C THR A 204 11.94 -0.64 -6.02
N LEU A 205 11.41 0.42 -6.64
CA LEU A 205 10.60 0.32 -7.85
C LEU A 205 11.41 -0.15 -9.07
N ASP A 206 12.67 0.26 -9.20
CA ASP A 206 13.54 -0.19 -10.29
C ASP A 206 13.71 -1.71 -10.27
N ARG A 207 13.94 -2.31 -9.09
CA ARG A 207 14.01 -3.76 -8.92
C ARG A 207 12.67 -4.44 -9.26
N ALA A 208 11.56 -3.87 -8.86
CA ALA A 208 10.24 -4.40 -9.23
C ALA A 208 10.02 -4.36 -10.75
N LEU A 209 10.48 -3.29 -11.42
CA LEU A 209 10.38 -3.12 -12.87
C LEU A 209 11.27 -4.08 -13.68
N GLU A 210 12.25 -4.76 -13.08
CA GLU A 210 13.03 -5.82 -13.71
C GLU A 210 12.24 -7.12 -13.92
N LEU A 211 11.16 -7.34 -13.15
CA LEU A 211 10.30 -8.51 -13.30
C LEU A 211 9.54 -8.49 -14.63
N ASP A 212 9.23 -9.69 -15.16
CA ASP A 212 8.52 -9.85 -16.42
C ASP A 212 7.00 -9.86 -16.23
N PHE A 213 6.41 -8.69 -16.08
CA PHE A 213 4.96 -8.48 -15.98
C PHE A 213 4.49 -7.40 -16.95
N ASP A 214 3.20 -7.39 -17.26
CA ASP A 214 2.53 -6.35 -18.07
C ASP A 214 1.43 -5.64 -17.28
N THR A 215 0.83 -6.31 -16.32
CA THR A 215 -0.31 -5.86 -15.52
C THR A 215 0.12 -5.63 -14.07
N VAL A 216 -0.37 -4.54 -13.47
CA VAL A 216 -0.10 -4.17 -12.07
C VAL A 216 -1.40 -3.96 -11.33
N VAL A 217 -1.47 -4.57 -10.13
CA VAL A 217 -2.48 -4.23 -9.13
C VAL A 217 -1.83 -3.26 -8.15
N PRO A 218 -2.23 -1.97 -8.15
CA PRO A 218 -1.74 -1.01 -7.16
C PRO A 218 -2.36 -1.27 -5.79
N GLY A 219 -1.80 -0.69 -4.74
CA GLY A 219 -2.45 -0.73 -3.42
C GLY A 219 -3.81 -0.05 -3.44
N HIS A 220 -3.91 1.10 -4.09
CA HIS A 220 -5.17 1.82 -4.30
C HIS A 220 -5.33 2.20 -5.77
N GLY A 221 -6.59 2.24 -6.23
CA GLY A 221 -6.94 2.57 -7.60
C GLY A 221 -7.11 1.36 -8.51
N ASP A 222 -7.38 1.62 -9.80
CA ASP A 222 -7.70 0.59 -10.77
C ASP A 222 -6.47 -0.25 -11.16
N VAL A 223 -6.72 -1.50 -11.54
CA VAL A 223 -5.71 -2.36 -12.18
C VAL A 223 -5.17 -1.66 -13.43
N THR A 224 -3.85 -1.64 -13.57
CA THR A 224 -3.18 -0.87 -14.60
C THR A 224 -1.98 -1.60 -15.21
N THR A 225 -1.04 -0.88 -15.81
CA THR A 225 0.06 -1.45 -16.59
C THR A 225 1.43 -1.18 -15.99
N LYS A 226 2.43 -1.97 -16.41
CA LYS A 226 3.84 -1.73 -16.10
C LYS A 226 4.31 -0.33 -16.53
N ALA A 227 3.74 0.20 -17.62
CA ALA A 227 4.08 1.54 -18.08
C ALA A 227 3.65 2.64 -17.09
N GLU A 228 2.49 2.48 -16.44
CA GLU A 228 2.02 3.42 -15.41
C GLU A 228 2.88 3.33 -14.14
N LEU A 229 3.29 2.13 -13.72
CA LEU A 229 4.26 1.97 -12.63
C LEU A 229 5.59 2.68 -12.95
N ARG A 230 6.08 2.59 -14.18
CA ARG A 230 7.28 3.31 -14.62
C ARG A 230 7.10 4.83 -14.55
N LYS A 231 5.97 5.35 -15.01
CA LYS A 231 5.65 6.79 -14.89
C LYS A 231 5.62 7.25 -13.43
N PHE A 232 5.01 6.45 -12.56
CA PHE A 232 4.97 6.73 -11.12
C PHE A 232 6.37 6.78 -10.52
N ARG A 233 7.23 5.82 -10.87
CA ARG A 233 8.65 5.80 -10.48
C ARG A 233 9.40 7.05 -10.95
N ASP A 234 9.20 7.45 -12.21
CA ASP A 234 9.85 8.62 -12.79
C ASP A 234 9.36 9.92 -12.12
N LEU A 235 8.06 10.01 -11.82
CA LEU A 235 7.47 11.13 -11.08
C LEU A 235 8.03 11.21 -9.65
N THR A 236 8.16 10.09 -8.96
CA THR A 236 8.75 10.01 -7.63
C THR A 236 10.21 10.48 -7.63
N LEU A 237 10.98 10.09 -8.66
CA LEU A 237 12.35 10.57 -8.85
C LEU A 237 12.40 12.09 -9.10
N ALA A 238 11.56 12.57 -10.02
CA ALA A 238 11.50 14.00 -10.37
C ALA A 238 11.16 14.87 -9.15
N MET A 239 10.17 14.45 -8.37
CA MET A 239 9.77 15.11 -7.13
C MET A 239 10.93 15.18 -6.13
N ARG A 240 11.57 14.06 -5.84
CA ARG A 240 12.71 13.97 -4.93
C ARG A 240 13.86 14.86 -5.39
N THR A 241 14.20 14.82 -6.68
CA THR A 241 15.25 15.65 -7.26
C THR A 241 14.92 17.13 -7.12
N ARG A 242 13.68 17.52 -7.42
CA ARG A 242 13.22 18.90 -7.30
C ARG A 242 13.31 19.43 -5.87
N VAL A 243 12.87 18.63 -4.90
CA VAL A 243 12.96 19.01 -3.48
C VAL A 243 14.41 19.18 -3.05
N HIS A 244 15.29 18.25 -3.43
CA HIS A 244 16.71 18.35 -3.11
C HIS A 244 17.37 19.63 -3.71
N GLU A 245 17.09 19.93 -4.98
CA GLU A 245 17.58 21.16 -5.62
C GLU A 245 17.13 22.42 -4.87
N MET A 246 15.87 22.46 -4.42
CA MET A 246 15.33 23.58 -3.66
C MET A 246 15.99 23.72 -2.28
N LEU A 247 16.27 22.59 -1.61
CA LEU A 247 17.02 22.59 -0.35
C LEU A 247 18.44 23.15 -0.52
N VAL A 248 19.15 22.74 -1.57
CA VAL A 248 20.47 23.28 -1.93
C VAL A 248 20.41 24.80 -2.16
N GLN A 249 19.33 25.29 -2.77
CA GLN A 249 19.04 26.72 -2.98
C GLN A 249 18.56 27.43 -1.70
N LYS A 250 18.49 26.75 -0.57
CA LYS A 250 18.02 27.27 0.73
C LYS A 250 16.58 27.84 0.67
N LYS A 251 15.74 27.21 -0.15
CA LYS A 251 14.32 27.56 -0.22
C LYS A 251 13.61 27.19 1.08
N THR A 252 12.62 28.00 1.44
CA THR A 252 11.79 27.76 2.63
C THR A 252 10.86 26.57 2.43
N GLU A 253 10.45 25.95 3.53
CA GLU A 253 9.44 24.88 3.51
C GLU A 253 8.15 25.30 2.77
N ALA A 254 7.71 26.55 2.95
CA ALA A 254 6.53 27.09 2.27
C ALA A 254 6.71 27.17 0.75
N GLU A 255 7.90 27.58 0.25
CA GLU A 255 8.21 27.60 -1.17
C GLU A 255 8.25 26.20 -1.75
N ILE A 256 8.84 25.23 -1.03
CA ILE A 256 8.89 23.83 -1.44
C ILE A 256 7.48 23.24 -1.49
N ALA A 257 6.65 23.46 -0.46
CA ALA A 257 5.27 23.02 -0.45
C ALA A 257 4.44 23.57 -1.61
N ALA A 258 4.66 24.85 -1.97
CA ALA A 258 3.98 25.48 -3.10
C ALA A 258 4.35 24.80 -4.44
N VAL A 259 5.64 24.50 -4.65
CA VAL A 259 6.11 23.80 -5.86
C VAL A 259 5.59 22.36 -5.90
N LEU A 260 5.63 21.63 -4.79
CA LEU A 260 5.07 20.29 -4.73
C LEU A 260 3.57 20.26 -5.11
N LYS A 261 2.83 21.26 -4.66
CA LYS A 261 1.41 21.39 -4.99
C LYS A 261 1.16 21.75 -6.46
N SER A 262 2.00 22.60 -7.06
CA SER A 262 1.81 23.07 -8.45
C SER A 262 2.32 22.07 -9.48
N ASP A 263 3.53 21.54 -9.28
CA ASP A 263 4.26 20.79 -10.30
C ASP A 263 3.95 19.28 -10.27
N PHE A 264 3.51 18.78 -9.10
CA PHE A 264 3.24 17.34 -8.88
C PHE A 264 1.75 17.06 -8.60
N GLN A 265 0.86 17.93 -9.13
CA GLN A 265 -0.62 17.81 -9.15
C GLN A 265 -1.21 17.39 -7.80
N GLY A 266 -0.88 18.20 -6.78
CA GLY A 266 -1.45 17.98 -5.48
C GLY A 266 -0.94 16.71 -4.81
N ALA A 267 0.37 16.46 -4.93
CA ALA A 267 1.06 15.70 -3.92
C ALA A 267 0.45 16.13 -2.59
N GLN A 268 -0.69 15.52 -2.28
CA GLN A 268 -1.47 15.92 -1.12
C GLN A 268 -0.62 15.49 0.05
N LEU A 269 -0.09 16.48 0.76
CA LEU A 269 0.59 16.30 2.03
C LEU A 269 -0.46 15.80 3.04
N VAL A 270 -0.96 14.57 2.80
CA VAL A 270 -2.13 14.01 3.48
C VAL A 270 -1.76 13.61 4.90
N PHE A 271 -0.47 13.29 5.12
CA PHE A 271 -0.03 12.84 6.45
C PHE A 271 0.71 13.95 7.20
N PRO A 272 0.30 14.22 8.46
CA PRO A 272 1.07 15.10 9.32
C PRO A 272 2.55 14.68 9.38
N GLY A 273 3.46 15.61 9.15
CA GLY A 273 4.90 15.33 9.19
C GLY A 273 5.52 14.82 7.88
N LEU A 274 4.72 14.55 6.84
CA LEU A 274 5.25 14.07 5.55
C LEU A 274 6.28 15.04 4.97
N LEU A 275 5.92 16.32 4.83
CA LEU A 275 6.83 17.33 4.29
C LEU A 275 8.09 17.47 5.15
N THR A 276 7.93 17.57 6.46
CA THR A 276 9.06 17.64 7.40
C THR A 276 9.96 16.41 7.29
N GLY A 277 9.37 15.21 7.20
CA GLY A 277 10.12 13.97 7.00
C GLY A 277 10.89 13.97 5.68
N LEU A 278 10.24 14.39 4.59
CA LEU A 278 10.85 14.50 3.26
C LEU A 278 12.02 15.47 3.25
N LEU A 279 11.86 16.66 3.86
CA LEU A 279 12.91 17.65 3.95
C LEU A 279 14.11 17.15 4.77
N ASN A 280 13.85 16.50 5.91
CA ASN A 280 14.89 15.93 6.76
C ASN A 280 15.67 14.82 6.06
N GLU A 281 14.98 13.98 5.30
CA GLU A 281 15.62 12.87 4.57
C GLU A 281 16.47 13.37 3.40
N LEU A 282 16.09 14.45 2.73
CA LEU A 282 16.73 14.94 1.50
C LEU A 282 17.77 16.05 1.71
N GLN A 283 17.97 16.51 2.93
CA GLN A 283 19.04 17.47 3.32
C GLN A 283 20.48 16.96 3.08
#